data_c510e92ba56b8157a1cd830a7d2cfe2b
#
_entry.id   c510e92ba56b8157a1cd830a7d2cfe2b
#
_cell.length_a   1.000
_cell.length_b   1.000
_cell.length_c   1.000
_cell.angle_alpha   90.00
_cell.angle_beta   90.00
_cell.angle_gamma   90.00
#
_symmetry.space_group_name_H-M   'P 1'
#
loop_
_entity.id
_entity.type
_entity.pdbx_description
1 polymer ?
#
loop_
_entity_poly.entity_id
_entity_poly.type
_entity_poly.pdbx_seq_one_letter_code
_entity_poly.pdbx_strand_id
1 'polypeptide(L)'
;MFRKNPGMMKDWETYGPKHYSGLQQSIVPHAIRMLKPGGMLLYSTCTFSPEENEGSVKFMLDLDPDLEIVDIPNRYEGFAPGRPELIEDGIEDLKKCVRIWPHKMNGEGHFIALLRKKDNGESVEKKAKPRKEKALPALLEEFMKDCSYPVNGNDIEIQEDRVYLMPEGIKGIKGLRFLRSGLLLGTLTKDRFEPSQAFAMVLKKEQYKATIDLSSLDHRVIRYLKGETIEVDDLPLRRQKGWQLVCVDGFPLGWGKLVNGSLRNKYLPGWRWQS
;
A
#
# COMPACT_ATOMS: atom_id res chain seq x y z
N MET A 1 -6.24 5.15 19.19
CA MET A 1 -7.68 4.93 18.90
C MET A 1 -8.57 5.74 19.83
N PHE A 2 -8.39 5.65 21.14
CA PHE A 2 -9.16 6.40 22.16
C PHE A 2 -9.16 7.92 21.95
N ARG A 3 -8.03 8.49 21.52
CA ARG A 3 -7.93 9.92 21.21
C ARG A 3 -8.90 10.36 20.09
N LYS A 4 -9.13 9.50 19.10
CA LYS A 4 -10.04 9.78 17.96
C LYS A 4 -11.50 9.45 18.28
N ASN A 5 -11.73 8.49 19.16
CA ASN A 5 -13.06 8.05 19.57
C ASN A 5 -13.07 7.70 21.08
N PRO A 6 -13.29 8.68 21.96
CA PRO A 6 -13.31 8.47 23.41
C PRO A 6 -14.37 7.45 23.88
N GLY A 7 -15.45 7.26 23.12
CA GLY A 7 -16.48 6.25 23.43
C GLY A 7 -15.96 4.82 23.49
N MET A 8 -14.88 4.52 22.79
CA MET A 8 -14.24 3.21 22.84
C MET A 8 -13.58 2.88 24.18
N MET A 9 -13.31 3.87 25.03
CA MET A 9 -12.81 3.61 26.39
C MET A 9 -13.84 2.82 27.20
N LYS A 10 -15.12 3.16 27.08
CA LYS A 10 -16.21 2.46 27.78
C LYS A 10 -16.33 1.00 27.34
N ASP A 11 -16.18 0.73 26.06
CA ASP A 11 -16.18 -0.64 25.53
C ASP A 11 -14.97 -1.42 26.05
N TRP A 12 -13.80 -0.77 26.08
CA TRP A 12 -12.58 -1.40 26.61
C TRP A 12 -12.68 -1.66 28.13
N GLU A 13 -13.25 -0.75 28.91
CA GLU A 13 -13.53 -0.96 30.33
C GLU A 13 -14.49 -2.11 30.58
N THR A 14 -15.47 -2.30 29.69
CA THR A 14 -16.47 -3.37 29.80
C THR A 14 -15.92 -4.73 29.45
N TYR A 15 -15.18 -4.83 28.35
CA TYR A 15 -14.75 -6.11 27.76
C TYR A 15 -13.31 -6.48 28.08
N GLY A 16 -12.42 -5.51 28.19
CA GLY A 16 -11.02 -5.67 28.57
C GLY A 16 -10.15 -6.43 27.54
N PRO A 17 -8.84 -6.54 27.82
CA PRO A 17 -7.89 -7.19 26.93
C PRO A 17 -8.21 -8.64 26.60
N LYS A 18 -8.76 -9.40 27.55
CA LYS A 18 -9.10 -10.81 27.37
C LYS A 18 -10.13 -11.05 26.26
N HIS A 19 -11.11 -10.17 26.14
CA HIS A 19 -12.09 -10.23 25.06
C HIS A 19 -11.42 -9.97 23.69
N TYR A 20 -10.60 -8.93 23.60
CA TYR A 20 -9.96 -8.56 22.34
C TYR A 20 -8.91 -9.60 21.90
N SER A 21 -8.14 -10.17 22.85
CA SER A 21 -7.23 -11.28 22.54
C SER A 21 -7.99 -12.50 22.00
N GLY A 22 -9.17 -12.82 22.56
CA GLY A 22 -10.03 -13.87 22.02
C GLY A 22 -10.51 -13.61 20.59
N LEU A 23 -10.85 -12.38 20.25
CA LEU A 23 -11.17 -11.98 18.87
C LEU A 23 -9.96 -12.14 17.93
N GLN A 24 -8.77 -11.73 18.37
CA GLN A 24 -7.54 -11.93 17.62
C GLN A 24 -7.27 -13.42 17.38
N GLN A 25 -7.42 -14.26 18.40
CA GLN A 25 -7.27 -15.70 18.29
C GLN A 25 -8.29 -16.36 17.33
N SER A 26 -9.43 -15.74 17.07
CA SER A 26 -10.36 -16.21 16.04
C SER A 26 -9.93 -15.86 14.61
N ILE A 27 -9.12 -14.80 14.43
CA ILE A 27 -8.69 -14.28 13.12
C ILE A 27 -7.36 -14.86 12.68
N VAL A 28 -6.36 -14.92 13.59
CA VAL A 28 -5.00 -15.28 13.22
C VAL A 28 -4.84 -16.69 12.62
N PRO A 29 -5.63 -17.73 12.98
CA PRO A 29 -5.55 -19.04 12.33
C PRO A 29 -5.83 -18.98 10.83
N HIS A 30 -6.70 -18.08 10.41
CA HIS A 30 -6.99 -17.87 8.98
C HIS A 30 -5.79 -17.22 8.27
N ALA A 31 -5.16 -16.23 8.91
CA ALA A 31 -3.97 -15.57 8.36
C ALA A 31 -2.81 -16.56 8.19
N ILE A 32 -2.56 -17.41 9.20
CA ILE A 32 -1.51 -18.43 9.15
C ILE A 32 -1.76 -19.43 8.01
N ARG A 33 -3.00 -19.89 7.84
CA ARG A 33 -3.37 -20.81 6.73
C ARG A 33 -3.20 -20.20 5.34
N MET A 34 -3.23 -18.89 5.21
CA MET A 34 -2.97 -18.21 3.94
C MET A 34 -1.49 -18.04 3.61
N LEU A 35 -0.58 -18.28 4.58
CA LEU A 35 0.85 -18.18 4.34
C LEU A 35 1.33 -19.36 3.49
N LYS A 36 2.06 -19.05 2.45
CA LYS A 36 2.85 -20.04 1.69
C LYS A 36 4.10 -20.41 2.47
N PRO A 37 4.71 -21.58 2.21
CA PRO A 37 6.08 -21.86 2.65
C PRO A 37 7.01 -20.71 2.28
N GLY A 38 7.88 -20.28 3.20
CA GLY A 38 8.72 -19.08 3.06
C GLY A 38 7.99 -17.73 3.21
N GLY A 39 6.65 -17.73 3.32
CA GLY A 39 5.84 -16.53 3.43
C GLY A 39 6.02 -15.79 4.76
N MET A 40 5.83 -14.47 4.73
CA MET A 40 5.98 -13.58 5.89
C MET A 40 4.63 -13.07 6.37
N LEU A 41 4.46 -12.95 7.68
CA LEU A 41 3.31 -12.34 8.35
C LEU A 41 3.78 -11.22 9.27
N LEU A 42 3.32 -10.01 9.03
CA LEU A 42 3.50 -8.89 9.96
C LEU A 42 2.25 -8.78 10.85
N TYR A 43 2.43 -8.99 12.13
CA TYR A 43 1.42 -8.78 13.16
C TYR A 43 1.70 -7.48 13.90
N SER A 44 0.71 -6.61 14.04
CA SER A 44 0.87 -5.37 14.79
C SER A 44 -0.39 -4.98 15.52
N THR A 45 -0.22 -4.35 16.68
CA THR A 45 -1.30 -3.78 17.50
C THR A 45 -0.93 -2.39 17.97
N CYS A 46 -1.93 -1.62 18.42
CA CYS A 46 -1.74 -0.35 19.12
C CYS A 46 -2.06 -0.46 20.62
N THR A 47 -2.18 -1.66 21.17
CA THR A 47 -2.37 -1.91 22.60
C THR A 47 -1.04 -2.18 23.31
N PHE A 48 -1.05 -2.04 24.62
CA PHE A 48 0.07 -2.43 25.49
C PHE A 48 -0.16 -3.74 26.23
N SER A 49 -1.35 -4.33 26.08
CA SER A 49 -1.75 -5.58 26.72
C SER A 49 -0.85 -6.75 26.27
N PRO A 50 -0.22 -7.48 27.21
CA PRO A 50 0.56 -8.65 26.86
C PRO A 50 -0.28 -9.77 26.23
N GLU A 51 -1.54 -9.94 26.64
CA GLU A 51 -2.46 -10.94 26.11
C GLU A 51 -2.72 -10.74 24.63
N GLU A 52 -2.82 -9.48 24.21
CA GLU A 52 -3.04 -9.10 22.82
C GLU A 52 -1.74 -9.03 21.99
N ASN A 53 -0.60 -8.98 22.63
CA ASN A 53 0.74 -8.82 22.03
C ASN A 53 1.51 -10.15 22.07
N GLU A 54 2.38 -10.34 23.05
CA GLU A 54 3.18 -11.54 23.19
C GLU A 54 2.33 -12.81 23.27
N GLY A 55 1.19 -12.75 23.97
CA GLY A 55 0.24 -13.87 24.06
C GLY A 55 -0.34 -14.27 22.72
N SER A 56 -0.71 -13.30 21.88
CA SER A 56 -1.20 -13.61 20.53
C SER A 56 -0.10 -14.17 19.63
N VAL A 57 1.14 -13.69 19.75
CA VAL A 57 2.28 -14.25 19.00
C VAL A 57 2.60 -15.67 19.47
N LYS A 58 2.63 -15.90 20.79
CA LYS A 58 2.82 -17.24 21.34
C LYS A 58 1.74 -18.20 20.85
N PHE A 59 0.48 -17.78 20.89
CA PHE A 59 -0.64 -18.58 20.35
C PHE A 59 -0.43 -18.94 18.87
N MET A 60 0.08 -18.01 18.03
CA MET A 60 0.37 -18.29 16.63
C MET A 60 1.46 -19.37 16.46
N LEU A 61 2.53 -19.31 17.27
CA LEU A 61 3.62 -20.27 17.25
C LEU A 61 3.16 -21.66 17.72
N ASP A 62 2.26 -21.73 18.70
CA ASP A 62 1.70 -23.00 19.20
C ASP A 62 0.75 -23.63 18.18
N LEU A 63 0.09 -22.80 17.38
CA LEU A 63 -0.85 -23.27 16.37
C LEU A 63 -0.16 -23.87 15.14
N ASP A 64 1.00 -23.35 14.76
CA ASP A 64 1.76 -23.80 13.59
C ASP A 64 3.26 -23.86 13.93
N PRO A 65 3.83 -25.07 14.17
CA PRO A 65 5.24 -25.25 14.53
C PRO A 65 6.22 -24.88 13.40
N ASP A 66 5.72 -24.67 12.18
CA ASP A 66 6.53 -24.15 11.07
C ASP A 66 6.67 -22.63 11.10
N LEU A 67 5.99 -21.94 12.01
CA LEU A 67 6.19 -20.51 12.20
C LEU A 67 7.42 -20.23 13.08
N GLU A 68 8.15 -19.20 12.72
CA GLU A 68 9.25 -18.64 13.51
C GLU A 68 9.14 -17.11 13.57
N ILE A 69 9.59 -16.52 14.67
CA ILE A 69 9.73 -15.07 14.77
C ILE A 69 11.06 -14.69 14.14
N VAL A 70 11.03 -13.75 13.19
CA VAL A 70 12.23 -13.18 12.57
C VAL A 70 12.51 -11.79 13.13
N ASP A 71 13.78 -11.46 13.21
CA ASP A 71 14.19 -10.12 13.61
C ASP A 71 13.68 -9.07 12.62
N ILE A 72 13.16 -7.97 13.16
CA ILE A 72 12.76 -6.82 12.35
C ILE A 72 14.04 -6.07 11.98
N PRO A 73 14.35 -5.95 10.68
CA PRO A 73 15.54 -5.23 10.23
C PRO A 73 15.40 -3.72 10.48
N ASN A 74 16.54 -3.04 10.57
CA ASN A 74 16.60 -1.57 10.69
C ASN A 74 15.79 -1.02 11.88
N ARG A 75 15.99 -1.60 13.06
CA ARG A 75 15.36 -1.10 14.30
C ARG A 75 15.79 0.35 14.56
N TYR A 76 14.81 1.21 14.79
CA TYR A 76 15.06 2.60 15.17
C TYR A 76 15.44 2.72 16.64
N GLU A 77 16.15 3.79 16.98
CA GLU A 77 16.35 4.18 18.37
C GLU A 77 15.00 4.33 19.07
N GLY A 78 14.88 3.79 20.27
CA GLY A 78 13.61 3.75 21.02
C GLY A 78 12.76 2.51 20.80
N PHE A 79 13.08 1.64 19.83
CA PHE A 79 12.46 0.31 19.72
C PHE A 79 12.91 -0.57 20.89
N ALA A 80 11.98 -1.01 21.72
CA ALA A 80 12.23 -1.95 22.80
C ALA A 80 11.93 -3.39 22.37
N PRO A 81 12.63 -4.39 22.90
CA PRO A 81 12.30 -5.80 22.64
C PRO A 81 10.91 -6.15 23.20
N GLY A 82 10.33 -7.22 22.66
CA GLY A 82 9.19 -7.87 23.29
C GLY A 82 9.53 -8.38 24.68
N ARG A 83 8.52 -8.65 25.49
CA ARG A 83 8.65 -8.94 26.91
C ARG A 83 8.01 -10.29 27.25
N PRO A 84 8.73 -11.42 27.04
CA PRO A 84 8.23 -12.77 27.31
C PRO A 84 7.77 -12.95 28.76
N GLU A 85 8.40 -12.25 29.71
CA GLU A 85 8.09 -12.32 31.13
C GLU A 85 6.71 -11.77 31.50
N LEU A 86 6.00 -11.14 30.58
CA LEU A 86 4.65 -10.62 30.81
C LEU A 86 3.54 -11.65 30.56
N ILE A 87 3.88 -12.81 30.03
CA ILE A 87 2.94 -13.93 29.80
C ILE A 87 3.46 -15.20 30.46
N GLU A 88 2.53 -16.10 30.84
CA GLU A 88 2.85 -17.28 31.65
C GLU A 88 3.83 -18.23 30.95
N ASP A 89 3.60 -18.51 29.67
CA ASP A 89 4.42 -19.41 28.84
C ASP A 89 5.35 -18.69 27.88
N GLY A 90 5.92 -17.57 28.32
CA GLY A 90 6.78 -16.75 27.47
C GLY A 90 8.07 -17.44 27.09
N ILE A 91 8.41 -17.38 25.81
CA ILE A 91 9.64 -17.92 25.23
C ILE A 91 10.60 -16.80 24.84
N GLU A 92 11.91 -17.09 24.90
CA GLU A 92 12.96 -16.10 24.64
C GLU A 92 12.84 -15.45 23.27
N ASP A 93 12.36 -16.18 22.26
CA ASP A 93 12.18 -15.68 20.90
C ASP A 93 11.20 -14.50 20.79
N LEU A 94 10.29 -14.32 21.74
CA LEU A 94 9.41 -13.15 21.82
C LEU A 94 10.17 -11.84 21.95
N LYS A 95 11.43 -11.86 22.40
CA LYS A 95 12.29 -10.66 22.42
C LYS A 95 12.60 -10.12 21.02
N LYS A 96 12.44 -10.93 19.98
CA LYS A 96 12.55 -10.49 18.57
C LYS A 96 11.41 -9.57 18.16
N CYS A 97 10.26 -9.61 18.85
CA CYS A 97 9.19 -8.63 18.68
C CYS A 97 9.66 -7.23 19.09
N VAL A 98 8.91 -6.23 18.69
CA VAL A 98 9.20 -4.84 19.00
C VAL A 98 8.04 -4.21 19.74
N ARG A 99 8.35 -3.52 20.84
CA ARG A 99 7.45 -2.61 21.54
C ARG A 99 7.89 -1.17 21.33
N ILE A 100 6.99 -0.35 20.85
CA ILE A 100 7.19 1.09 20.67
C ILE A 100 6.45 1.80 21.78
N TRP A 101 7.20 2.43 22.68
CA TRP A 101 6.65 3.10 23.84
C TRP A 101 6.54 4.59 23.62
N PRO A 102 5.39 5.26 23.94
CA PRO A 102 5.22 6.69 23.70
C PRO A 102 6.19 7.58 24.50
N HIS A 103 6.73 7.07 25.60
CA HIS A 103 7.75 7.80 26.38
C HIS A 103 9.17 7.66 25.84
N LYS A 104 9.38 6.79 24.84
CA LYS A 104 10.69 6.61 24.18
C LYS A 104 10.71 7.15 22.75
N MET A 105 9.55 7.27 22.13
CA MET A 105 9.39 7.74 20.75
C MET A 105 8.13 8.59 20.64
N ASN A 106 8.17 9.64 19.83
CA ASN A 106 6.98 10.43 19.51
C ASN A 106 5.98 9.58 18.71
N GLY A 107 4.86 9.25 19.35
CA GLY A 107 3.83 8.42 18.74
C GLY A 107 2.82 7.90 19.76
N GLU A 108 1.88 7.07 19.30
CA GLU A 108 0.82 6.51 20.15
C GLU A 108 1.19 5.15 20.76
N GLY A 109 2.34 4.62 20.40
CA GLY A 109 2.79 3.29 20.79
C GLY A 109 2.28 2.19 19.87
N HIS A 110 3.09 1.16 19.71
CA HIS A 110 2.78 -0.02 18.88
C HIS A 110 3.49 -1.26 19.41
N PHE A 111 2.92 -2.42 19.09
CA PHE A 111 3.60 -3.70 19.13
C PHE A 111 3.72 -4.24 17.70
N ILE A 112 4.86 -4.86 17.40
CA ILE A 112 5.15 -5.41 16.06
C ILE A 112 5.83 -6.76 16.23
N ALA A 113 5.35 -7.76 15.51
CA ALA A 113 6.00 -9.06 15.37
C ALA A 113 6.07 -9.44 13.89
N LEU A 114 7.22 -9.86 13.44
CA LEU A 114 7.43 -10.38 12.10
C LEU A 114 7.63 -11.89 12.19
N LEU A 115 6.73 -12.64 11.56
CA LEU A 115 6.77 -14.09 11.53
C LEU A 115 7.07 -14.57 10.11
N ARG A 116 7.72 -15.72 10.01
CA ARG A 116 7.98 -16.41 8.74
C ARG A 116 7.52 -17.86 8.87
N LYS A 117 6.86 -18.36 7.85
CA LYS A 117 6.60 -19.79 7.71
C LYS A 117 7.84 -20.45 7.08
N LYS A 118 8.40 -21.48 7.72
CA LYS A 118 9.55 -22.21 7.20
C LYS A 118 9.26 -22.71 5.79
N ASP A 119 10.29 -22.69 4.95
CA ASP A 119 10.21 -23.26 3.61
C ASP A 119 10.61 -24.74 3.66
N ASN A 120 9.61 -25.60 3.60
CA ASN A 120 9.81 -27.06 3.61
C ASN A 120 10.11 -27.62 2.21
N GLY A 121 10.43 -26.76 1.25
CA GLY A 121 10.75 -27.15 -0.14
C GLY A 121 9.54 -27.57 -0.98
N GLU A 122 8.32 -27.49 -0.43
CA GLU A 122 7.07 -27.83 -1.11
C GLU A 122 6.47 -26.66 -1.91
N SER A 123 7.20 -25.58 -2.11
CA SER A 123 6.73 -24.48 -2.96
C SER A 123 6.62 -24.96 -4.40
N VAL A 124 5.47 -25.49 -4.75
CA VAL A 124 5.11 -25.75 -6.14
C VAL A 124 4.89 -24.40 -6.81
N GLU A 125 5.97 -23.79 -7.28
CA GLU A 125 5.83 -22.77 -8.31
C GLU A 125 5.15 -23.42 -9.51
N LYS A 126 3.85 -23.29 -9.61
CA LYS A 126 3.14 -23.59 -10.87
C LYS A 126 3.69 -22.61 -11.89
N LYS A 127 4.71 -23.03 -12.65
CA LYS A 127 5.19 -22.29 -13.83
C LYS A 127 3.97 -22.00 -14.68
N ALA A 128 3.58 -20.74 -14.73
CA ALA A 128 2.50 -20.29 -15.58
C ALA A 128 2.84 -20.69 -17.01
N LYS A 129 1.94 -21.41 -17.68
CA LYS A 129 2.11 -21.72 -19.11
C LYS A 129 2.26 -20.40 -19.86
N PRO A 130 3.20 -20.30 -20.83
CA PRO A 130 3.37 -19.09 -21.62
C PRO A 130 2.03 -18.75 -22.27
N ARG A 131 1.46 -17.60 -21.90
CA ARG A 131 0.22 -17.09 -22.48
C ARG A 131 0.57 -16.26 -23.70
N LYS A 132 -0.18 -16.43 -24.79
CA LYS A 132 -0.05 -15.56 -25.96
C LYS A 132 -0.34 -14.13 -25.51
N GLU A 133 0.57 -13.22 -25.81
CA GLU A 133 0.46 -11.83 -25.38
C GLU A 133 -0.74 -11.17 -26.05
N LYS A 134 -1.62 -10.58 -25.26
CA LYS A 134 -2.80 -9.86 -25.72
C LYS A 134 -2.44 -8.40 -25.95
N ALA A 135 -2.85 -7.85 -27.09
CA ALA A 135 -2.64 -6.44 -27.39
C ALA A 135 -3.36 -5.52 -26.37
N LEU A 136 -2.77 -4.37 -26.11
CA LEU A 136 -3.40 -3.32 -25.33
C LEU A 136 -4.56 -2.66 -26.11
N PRO A 137 -5.58 -2.09 -25.44
CA PRO A 137 -6.52 -1.19 -26.09
C PRO A 137 -5.80 -0.04 -26.78
N ALA A 138 -6.17 0.26 -28.03
CA ALA A 138 -5.42 1.19 -28.89
C ALA A 138 -5.15 2.58 -28.23
N LEU A 139 -6.12 3.15 -27.54
CA LEU A 139 -5.96 4.44 -26.84
C LEU A 139 -5.03 4.35 -25.62
N LEU A 140 -4.99 3.19 -24.93
CA LEU A 140 -4.03 2.94 -23.87
C LEU A 140 -2.63 2.73 -24.47
N GLU A 141 -2.53 1.95 -25.54
CA GLU A 141 -1.26 1.71 -26.24
C GLU A 141 -0.62 3.01 -26.70
N GLU A 142 -1.39 3.93 -27.27
CA GLU A 142 -0.91 5.26 -27.65
C GLU A 142 -0.37 6.05 -26.46
N PHE A 143 -1.07 6.04 -25.31
CA PHE A 143 -0.59 6.67 -24.09
C PHE A 143 0.69 6.02 -23.57
N MET A 144 0.78 4.69 -23.63
CA MET A 144 1.93 3.92 -23.16
C MET A 144 3.21 4.13 -23.98
N LYS A 145 3.15 4.70 -25.17
CA LYS A 145 4.36 5.09 -25.93
C LYS A 145 5.23 6.10 -25.16
N ASP A 146 4.64 6.84 -24.26
CA ASP A 146 5.32 7.81 -23.40
C ASP A 146 5.58 7.30 -21.97
N CYS A 147 5.14 6.09 -21.66
CA CYS A 147 5.23 5.49 -20.33
C CYS A 147 5.97 4.15 -20.39
N SER A 148 7.04 4.01 -19.60
CA SER A 148 7.81 2.77 -19.48
C SER A 148 7.36 1.87 -18.32
N TYR A 149 6.23 2.18 -17.66
CA TYR A 149 5.67 1.32 -16.65
C TYR A 149 5.25 -0.02 -17.27
N PRO A 150 5.63 -1.17 -16.69
CA PRO A 150 5.35 -2.47 -17.29
C PRO A 150 3.85 -2.79 -17.23
N VAL A 151 3.25 -2.97 -18.39
CA VAL A 151 1.84 -3.36 -18.54
C VAL A 151 1.75 -4.53 -19.51
N ASN A 152 1.21 -5.66 -19.05
CA ASN A 152 0.93 -6.81 -19.89
C ASN A 152 -0.54 -6.81 -20.30
N GLY A 153 -0.83 -6.90 -21.59
CA GLY A 153 -2.20 -6.91 -22.09
C GLY A 153 -3.06 -8.06 -21.57
N ASN A 154 -2.45 -9.18 -21.16
CA ASN A 154 -3.15 -10.29 -20.52
C ASN A 154 -3.69 -9.93 -19.14
N ASP A 155 -3.13 -8.93 -18.49
CA ASP A 155 -3.52 -8.50 -17.14
C ASP A 155 -4.44 -7.27 -17.15
N ILE A 156 -4.79 -6.79 -18.35
CA ILE A 156 -5.77 -5.73 -18.50
C ILE A 156 -7.18 -6.27 -18.35
N GLU A 157 -7.97 -5.57 -17.55
CA GLU A 157 -9.42 -5.75 -17.43
C GLU A 157 -10.11 -4.39 -17.66
N ILE A 158 -11.17 -4.40 -18.46
CA ILE A 158 -11.97 -3.21 -18.73
C ILE A 158 -13.33 -3.42 -18.09
N GLN A 159 -13.71 -2.52 -17.19
CA GLN A 159 -15.01 -2.47 -16.55
C GLN A 159 -15.68 -1.15 -16.97
N GLU A 160 -16.70 -1.26 -17.80
CA GLU A 160 -17.32 -0.13 -18.49
C GLU A 160 -16.28 0.63 -19.34
N ASP A 161 -15.86 1.79 -18.90
CA ASP A 161 -14.83 2.63 -19.53
C ASP A 161 -13.50 2.65 -18.75
N ARG A 162 -13.43 1.98 -17.59
CA ARG A 162 -12.27 1.98 -16.69
C ARG A 162 -11.33 0.84 -17.01
N VAL A 163 -10.06 1.15 -17.10
CA VAL A 163 -8.99 0.19 -17.41
C VAL A 163 -8.20 -0.13 -16.15
N TYR A 164 -8.21 -1.39 -15.77
CA TYR A 164 -7.48 -1.89 -14.60
C TYR A 164 -6.34 -2.81 -15.04
N LEU A 165 -5.19 -2.66 -14.39
CA LEU A 165 -4.11 -3.63 -14.42
C LEU A 165 -4.31 -4.59 -13.23
N MET A 166 -4.64 -5.83 -13.52
CA MET A 166 -4.94 -6.85 -12.52
C MET A 166 -3.66 -7.54 -12.06
N PRO A 167 -3.52 -7.82 -10.75
CA PRO A 167 -2.42 -8.64 -10.25
C PRO A 167 -2.48 -10.05 -10.87
N GLU A 168 -1.30 -10.63 -11.06
CA GLU A 168 -1.18 -12.01 -11.51
C GLU A 168 -1.87 -12.97 -10.52
N GLY A 169 -2.58 -13.95 -11.04
CA GLY A 169 -3.24 -14.98 -10.22
C GLY A 169 -4.63 -14.63 -9.68
N ILE A 170 -5.09 -13.37 -9.75
CA ILE A 170 -6.45 -13.00 -9.29
C ILE A 170 -7.53 -13.46 -10.28
N LYS A 171 -7.20 -13.51 -11.57
CA LYS A 171 -8.16 -13.97 -12.59
C LYS A 171 -8.58 -15.41 -12.34
N GLY A 172 -9.88 -15.62 -12.13
CA GLY A 172 -10.47 -16.95 -11.93
C GLY A 172 -10.68 -17.34 -10.47
N ILE A 173 -10.37 -16.51 -9.50
CA ILE A 173 -10.76 -16.74 -8.11
C ILE A 173 -12.27 -16.59 -7.99
N LYS A 174 -12.93 -17.70 -7.62
CA LYS A 174 -14.39 -17.75 -7.39
C LYS A 174 -14.70 -17.67 -5.90
N GLY A 175 -15.90 -17.15 -5.57
CA GLY A 175 -16.39 -17.13 -4.18
C GLY A 175 -15.87 -15.98 -3.32
N LEU A 176 -15.01 -15.10 -3.85
CA LEU A 176 -14.58 -13.87 -3.17
C LEU A 176 -15.31 -12.65 -3.73
N ARG A 177 -15.75 -11.78 -2.83
CA ARG A 177 -16.27 -10.46 -3.20
C ARG A 177 -15.12 -9.46 -3.13
N PHE A 178 -14.69 -8.97 -4.28
CA PHE A 178 -13.68 -7.92 -4.34
C PHE A 178 -14.34 -6.54 -4.18
N LEU A 179 -13.88 -5.75 -3.22
CA LEU A 179 -14.25 -4.34 -3.09
C LEU A 179 -13.42 -3.47 -4.04
N ARG A 180 -12.16 -3.84 -4.20
CA ARG A 180 -11.21 -3.24 -5.15
C ARG A 180 -10.24 -4.32 -5.59
N SER A 181 -9.93 -4.36 -6.86
CA SER A 181 -8.92 -5.27 -7.41
C SER A 181 -8.16 -4.57 -8.51
N GLY A 182 -6.84 -4.77 -8.52
CA GLY A 182 -5.96 -4.20 -9.51
C GLY A 182 -5.69 -2.70 -9.34
N LEU A 183 -4.85 -2.18 -10.22
CA LEU A 183 -4.50 -0.77 -10.33
C LEU A 183 -5.37 -0.14 -11.41
N LEU A 184 -6.16 0.86 -11.07
CA LEU A 184 -6.85 1.67 -12.05
C LEU A 184 -5.81 2.47 -12.84
N LEU A 185 -5.60 2.13 -14.11
CA LEU A 185 -4.71 2.88 -14.99
C LEU A 185 -5.36 4.17 -15.47
N GLY A 186 -6.64 4.15 -15.80
CA GLY A 186 -7.36 5.31 -16.29
C GLY A 186 -8.70 4.93 -16.92
N THR A 187 -9.23 5.86 -17.71
CA THR A 187 -10.54 5.76 -18.35
C THR A 187 -10.41 5.93 -19.87
N LEU A 188 -11.07 5.07 -20.63
CA LEU A 188 -11.21 5.19 -22.07
C LEU A 188 -12.37 6.14 -22.36
N THR A 189 -12.11 7.24 -23.03
CA THR A 189 -13.14 8.11 -23.60
C THR A 189 -13.28 7.83 -25.10
N LYS A 190 -14.16 8.53 -25.79
CA LYS A 190 -14.41 8.31 -27.22
C LYS A 190 -13.12 8.39 -28.08
N ASP A 191 -12.20 9.30 -27.72
CA ASP A 191 -11.07 9.71 -28.55
C ASP A 191 -9.70 9.70 -27.82
N ARG A 192 -9.66 9.33 -26.54
CA ARG A 192 -8.43 9.39 -25.75
C ARG A 192 -8.48 8.50 -24.50
N PHE A 193 -7.31 8.20 -23.99
CA PHE A 193 -7.13 7.65 -22.65
C PHE A 193 -6.88 8.80 -21.65
N GLU A 194 -7.61 8.77 -20.53
CA GLU A 194 -7.40 9.68 -19.40
C GLU A 194 -6.78 8.94 -18.23
N PRO A 195 -5.51 9.20 -17.89
CA PRO A 195 -4.81 8.50 -16.82
C PRO A 195 -5.39 8.83 -15.45
N SER A 196 -5.46 7.84 -14.58
CA SER A 196 -5.99 8.01 -13.22
C SER A 196 -4.96 8.58 -12.25
N GLN A 197 -5.42 9.16 -11.15
CA GLN A 197 -4.57 9.56 -10.04
C GLN A 197 -3.82 8.36 -9.44
N ALA A 198 -4.47 7.20 -9.34
CA ALA A 198 -3.83 5.98 -8.83
C ALA A 198 -2.63 5.56 -9.69
N PHE A 199 -2.73 5.75 -11.01
CA PHE A 199 -1.63 5.45 -11.91
C PHE A 199 -0.46 6.42 -11.71
N ALA A 200 -0.73 7.73 -11.52
CA ALA A 200 0.34 8.67 -11.20
C ALA A 200 1.13 8.25 -9.95
N MET A 201 0.43 7.78 -8.91
CA MET A 201 1.04 7.46 -7.61
C MET A 201 1.95 6.21 -7.60
N VAL A 202 1.87 5.36 -8.62
CA VAL A 202 2.75 4.17 -8.74
C VAL A 202 3.92 4.38 -9.69
N LEU A 203 3.90 5.47 -10.46
CA LEU A 203 4.99 5.81 -11.38
C LEU A 203 6.20 6.36 -10.62
N LYS A 204 7.36 6.17 -11.24
CA LYS A 204 8.54 6.99 -10.97
C LYS A 204 8.62 8.09 -12.03
N LYS A 205 9.25 9.21 -11.69
CA LYS A 205 9.42 10.36 -12.61
C LYS A 205 9.97 9.93 -13.97
N GLU A 206 10.95 9.03 -13.98
CA GLU A 206 11.65 8.58 -15.18
C GLU A 206 10.80 7.67 -16.07
N GLN A 207 9.71 7.14 -15.53
CA GLN A 207 8.81 6.23 -16.27
C GLN A 207 7.82 6.96 -17.17
N TYR A 208 7.74 8.29 -17.10
CA TYR A 208 6.91 9.06 -18.02
C TYR A 208 7.72 10.16 -18.71
N LYS A 209 7.68 10.22 -20.06
CA LYS A 209 8.55 11.12 -20.83
C LYS A 209 8.25 12.60 -20.62
N ALA A 210 6.98 12.95 -20.45
CA ALA A 210 6.53 14.34 -20.30
C ALA A 210 6.25 14.65 -18.83
N THR A 211 7.26 15.12 -18.11
CA THR A 211 7.20 15.44 -16.68
C THR A 211 7.41 16.92 -16.43
N ILE A 212 6.73 17.44 -15.43
CA ILE A 212 6.96 18.77 -14.83
C ILE A 212 7.38 18.49 -13.39
N ASP A 213 8.60 18.85 -13.03
CA ASP A 213 9.13 18.62 -11.69
C ASP A 213 9.31 19.98 -10.99
N LEU A 214 8.57 20.20 -9.95
CA LEU A 214 8.61 21.42 -9.13
C LEU A 214 9.40 21.17 -7.85
N SER A 215 10.06 22.19 -7.36
CA SER A 215 10.60 22.15 -5.99
C SER A 215 9.44 22.21 -4.99
N SER A 216 9.58 21.53 -3.85
CA SER A 216 8.64 21.66 -2.73
C SER A 216 8.50 23.09 -2.21
N LEU A 217 9.46 23.95 -2.49
CA LEU A 217 9.42 25.39 -2.18
C LEU A 217 8.72 26.25 -3.24
N ASP A 218 8.35 25.67 -4.38
CA ASP A 218 7.66 26.38 -5.44
C ASP A 218 6.18 26.60 -5.06
N HIS A 219 5.74 27.85 -5.06
CA HIS A 219 4.35 28.22 -4.72
C HIS A 219 3.30 27.53 -5.61
N ARG A 220 3.69 27.11 -6.84
CA ARG A 220 2.82 26.39 -7.77
C ARG A 220 2.40 25.02 -7.24
N VAL A 221 3.18 24.41 -6.33
CA VAL A 221 2.82 23.13 -5.68
C VAL A 221 1.53 23.29 -4.90
N ILE A 222 1.43 24.32 -4.07
CA ILE A 222 0.21 24.59 -3.28
C ILE A 222 -0.99 24.89 -4.19
N ARG A 223 -0.79 25.68 -5.23
CA ARG A 223 -1.83 25.97 -6.24
C ARG A 223 -2.32 24.71 -6.95
N TYR A 224 -1.36 23.82 -7.31
CA TYR A 224 -1.70 22.54 -7.91
C TYR A 224 -2.49 21.66 -6.93
N LEU A 225 -2.10 21.55 -5.66
CA LEU A 225 -2.83 20.80 -4.63
C LEU A 225 -4.25 21.35 -4.39
N LYS A 226 -4.46 22.65 -4.55
CA LYS A 226 -5.79 23.29 -4.52
C LYS A 226 -6.64 23.05 -5.78
N GLY A 227 -6.05 22.45 -6.82
CA GLY A 227 -6.75 22.15 -8.07
C GLY A 227 -6.74 23.30 -9.09
N GLU A 228 -5.90 24.31 -8.86
CA GLU A 228 -5.77 25.47 -9.75
C GLU A 228 -4.97 25.12 -11.01
N THR A 229 -5.24 25.82 -12.08
CA THR A 229 -4.38 25.88 -13.27
C THR A 229 -3.11 26.65 -12.93
N ILE A 230 -1.95 26.18 -13.38
CA ILE A 230 -0.67 26.83 -13.14
C ILE A 230 0.05 27.10 -14.47
N GLU A 231 0.76 28.21 -14.54
CA GLU A 231 1.61 28.56 -15.68
C GLU A 231 2.99 27.89 -15.50
N VAL A 232 3.49 27.33 -16.62
CA VAL A 232 4.72 26.53 -16.62
C VAL A 232 5.60 26.78 -17.85
N ASP A 233 5.38 27.88 -18.53
CA ASP A 233 6.11 28.31 -19.73
C ASP A 233 7.59 28.69 -19.44
N ASP A 234 7.90 29.02 -18.18
CA ASP A 234 9.24 29.25 -17.65
C ASP A 234 10.06 27.96 -17.43
N LEU A 235 9.42 26.79 -17.54
CA LEU A 235 10.08 25.52 -17.25
C LEU A 235 10.60 24.85 -18.52
N PRO A 236 11.69 24.04 -18.41
CA PRO A 236 12.25 23.29 -19.53
C PRO A 236 11.36 22.09 -19.88
N LEU A 237 10.28 22.32 -20.62
CA LEU A 237 9.30 21.32 -20.95
C LEU A 237 9.78 20.45 -22.14
N ARG A 238 9.72 19.14 -21.97
CA ARG A 238 9.99 18.18 -23.06
C ARG A 238 8.86 18.14 -24.11
N ARG A 239 7.64 18.50 -23.72
CA ARG A 239 6.46 18.59 -24.58
C ARG A 239 5.70 19.85 -24.28
N GLN A 240 5.21 20.50 -25.31
CA GLN A 240 4.43 21.74 -25.22
C GLN A 240 2.91 21.52 -25.15
N LYS A 241 2.46 20.25 -25.25
CA LYS A 241 1.02 19.93 -25.26
C LYS A 241 0.77 18.50 -24.78
N GLY A 242 -0.39 18.26 -24.16
CA GLY A 242 -0.85 16.93 -23.76
C GLY A 242 -0.64 16.62 -22.29
N TRP A 243 -0.68 15.32 -21.93
CA TRP A 243 -0.53 14.88 -20.55
C TRP A 243 0.87 15.15 -20.03
N GLN A 244 0.94 15.63 -18.80
CA GLN A 244 2.18 15.85 -18.06
C GLN A 244 2.06 15.16 -16.71
N LEU A 245 3.07 14.39 -16.32
CA LEU A 245 3.19 13.91 -14.95
C LEU A 245 3.78 15.03 -14.09
N VAL A 246 3.01 15.52 -13.15
CA VAL A 246 3.47 16.54 -12.20
C VAL A 246 4.18 15.85 -11.05
N CYS A 247 5.41 16.27 -10.81
CA CYS A 247 6.26 15.76 -9.73
C CYS A 247 6.64 16.91 -8.78
N VAL A 248 7.01 16.55 -7.56
CA VAL A 248 7.60 17.45 -6.56
C VAL A 248 8.85 16.78 -6.03
N ASP A 249 10.00 17.44 -6.16
CA ASP A 249 11.32 16.92 -5.77
C ASP A 249 11.58 15.50 -6.30
N GLY A 250 11.13 15.23 -7.54
CA GLY A 250 11.26 13.94 -8.22
C GLY A 250 10.14 12.93 -7.92
N PHE A 251 9.23 13.20 -7.00
CA PHE A 251 8.14 12.30 -6.64
C PHE A 251 6.84 12.67 -7.40
N PRO A 252 6.20 11.72 -8.10
CA PRO A 252 4.93 11.97 -8.78
C PRO A 252 3.83 12.41 -7.81
N LEU A 253 3.15 13.49 -8.16
CA LEU A 253 2.05 14.06 -7.38
C LEU A 253 0.69 13.86 -8.08
N GLY A 254 0.68 13.85 -9.40
CA GLY A 254 -0.55 13.66 -10.16
C GLY A 254 -0.40 14.05 -11.64
N TRP A 255 -1.51 14.30 -12.31
CA TRP A 255 -1.55 14.63 -13.73
C TRP A 255 -1.97 16.07 -13.98
N GLY A 256 -1.47 16.63 -15.08
CA GLY A 256 -1.95 17.85 -15.67
C GLY A 256 -2.05 17.72 -17.18
N LYS A 257 -2.83 18.58 -17.83
CA LYS A 257 -2.92 18.67 -19.27
C LYS A 257 -2.40 20.02 -19.74
N LEU A 258 -1.24 19.98 -20.39
CA LEU A 258 -0.60 21.21 -20.87
C LEU A 258 -1.26 21.69 -22.16
N VAL A 259 -1.60 22.97 -22.20
CA VAL A 259 -2.14 23.66 -23.35
C VAL A 259 -1.60 25.09 -23.35
N ASN A 260 -0.81 25.45 -24.35
CA ASN A 260 -0.26 26.80 -24.55
C ASN A 260 0.40 27.39 -23.29
N GLY A 261 1.36 26.67 -22.69
CA GLY A 261 2.09 27.12 -21.49
C GLY A 261 1.31 27.00 -20.16
N SER A 262 0.00 26.76 -20.24
CA SER A 262 -0.88 26.65 -19.08
C SER A 262 -1.19 25.18 -18.78
N LEU A 263 -0.90 24.73 -17.57
CA LEU A 263 -1.14 23.37 -17.10
C LEU A 263 -2.51 23.28 -16.43
N ARG A 264 -3.48 22.73 -17.16
CA ARG A 264 -4.82 22.44 -16.63
C ARG A 264 -4.73 21.32 -15.62
N ASN A 265 -5.12 21.59 -14.40
CA ASN A 265 -5.05 20.68 -13.27
C ASN A 265 -5.94 19.44 -13.47
N LYS A 266 -5.38 18.26 -13.20
CA LYS A 266 -6.09 16.96 -13.22
C LYS A 266 -5.93 16.19 -11.91
N TYR A 267 -5.48 16.90 -10.86
CA TYR A 267 -5.39 16.33 -9.51
C TYR A 267 -6.78 15.94 -9.00
N LEU A 268 -6.84 14.78 -8.32
CA LEU A 268 -8.11 14.18 -7.91
C LEU A 268 -8.92 15.15 -7.04
N PRO A 269 -10.16 15.51 -7.42
CA PRO A 269 -10.96 16.50 -6.69
C PRO A 269 -11.10 16.21 -5.19
N GLY A 270 -11.30 14.94 -4.80
CA GLY A 270 -11.42 14.55 -3.39
C GLY A 270 -10.13 14.65 -2.57
N TRP A 271 -8.99 14.94 -3.20
CA TRP A 271 -7.70 15.12 -2.53
C TRP A 271 -7.24 16.58 -2.49
N ARG A 272 -8.01 17.47 -3.10
CA ARG A 272 -7.66 18.90 -3.15
C ARG A 272 -7.71 19.53 -1.78
N TRP A 273 -6.76 20.40 -1.52
CA TRP A 273 -6.76 21.23 -0.32
C TRP A 273 -7.90 22.25 -0.38
N GLN A 274 -8.63 22.40 0.70
CA GLN A 274 -9.78 23.30 0.77
C GLN A 274 -9.53 24.58 1.57
N SER A 275 -8.31 24.74 2.08
CA SER A 275 -7.92 25.93 2.90
C SER A 275 -6.57 26.47 2.43
#